data_b9c2ddea7e09c2b217d94388fc713cc5
#
_entry.id   b9c2ddea7e09c2b217d94388fc713cc5
#
_cell.length_a   1.000
_cell.length_b   1.000
_cell.length_c   1.000
_cell.angle_alpha   90.00
_cell.angle_beta   90.00
_cell.angle_gamma   90.00
#
_symmetry.space_group_name_H-M   'P 1'
#
loop_
_entity.id
_entity.type
_entity.pdbx_description
1 polymer ?
#
loop_
_entity_poly.entity_id
_entity_poly.type
_entity_poly.pdbx_seq_one_letter_code
_entity_poly.pdbx_strand_id
1 'polypeptide(L)'
;MSQDVHNALEAIYNTGDPGMQDLANRALQLKQALESKQISPSEFKEMVTDLYHEKNINEAVQDLELKEHINTTMNALISLAALY
;
A
#
# COMPACT_ATOMS: atom_id res chain seq x y z
N MET A 1 -11.57 9.50 2.77
CA MET A 1 -10.74 8.42 3.31
C MET A 1 -10.05 7.63 2.21
N SER A 2 -10.79 7.03 1.28
CA SER A 2 -10.13 6.30 0.20
C SER A 2 -9.31 7.25 -0.72
N GLN A 3 -9.68 8.51 -0.80
CA GLN A 3 -8.91 9.51 -1.53
C GLN A 3 -7.55 9.78 -0.88
N ASP A 4 -7.48 9.78 0.45
CA ASP A 4 -6.22 9.97 1.16
C ASP A 4 -5.26 8.81 0.89
N VAL A 5 -5.79 7.58 0.86
CA VAL A 5 -5.01 6.40 0.53
C VAL A 5 -4.51 6.47 -0.92
N HIS A 6 -5.39 6.88 -1.84
CA HIS A 6 -5.04 7.05 -3.24
C HIS A 6 -3.91 8.07 -3.41
N ASN A 7 -4.02 9.21 -2.74
CA ASN A 7 -3.00 10.26 -2.79
C ASN A 7 -1.67 9.79 -2.21
N ALA A 8 -1.71 9.01 -1.13
CA ALA A 8 -0.51 8.45 -0.52
C ALA A 8 0.20 7.47 -1.45
N LEU A 9 -0.56 6.62 -2.14
CA LEU A 9 -0.01 5.68 -3.11
C LEU A 9 0.59 6.41 -4.31
N GLU A 10 -0.07 7.48 -4.76
CA GLU A 10 0.42 8.30 -5.85
C GLU A 10 1.76 8.96 -5.48
N ALA A 11 1.90 9.43 -4.25
CA ALA A 11 3.15 10.02 -3.77
C ALA A 11 4.28 8.99 -3.77
N ILE A 12 3.99 7.74 -3.40
CA ILE A 12 4.98 6.66 -3.45
C ILE A 12 5.37 6.37 -4.89
N TYR A 13 4.41 6.33 -5.80
CA TYR A 13 4.65 6.13 -7.23
C TYR A 13 5.56 7.21 -7.79
N ASN A 14 5.32 8.45 -7.39
CA ASN A 14 6.03 9.62 -7.93
C ASN A 14 7.47 9.76 -7.42
N THR A 15 7.95 8.87 -6.54
CA THR A 15 9.36 8.87 -6.12
C THR A 15 10.31 8.55 -7.28
N GLY A 16 9.80 7.92 -8.33
CA GLY A 16 10.59 7.52 -9.49
C GLY A 16 11.34 6.21 -9.33
N ASP A 17 11.31 5.61 -8.15
CA ASP A 17 11.96 4.32 -7.89
C ASP A 17 11.08 3.19 -8.44
N PRO A 18 11.60 2.33 -9.35
CA PRO A 18 10.80 1.25 -9.93
C PRO A 18 10.19 0.31 -8.90
N GLY A 19 10.90 0.02 -7.81
CA GLY A 19 10.39 -0.83 -6.74
C GLY A 19 9.20 -0.18 -6.03
N MET A 20 9.27 1.13 -5.83
CA MET A 20 8.19 1.89 -5.20
C MET A 20 7.00 2.03 -6.13
N GLN A 21 7.25 2.20 -7.42
CA GLN A 21 6.18 2.27 -8.41
C GLN A 21 5.42 0.94 -8.47
N ASP A 22 6.13 -0.18 -8.43
CA ASP A 22 5.51 -1.50 -8.40
C ASP A 22 4.68 -1.69 -7.12
N LEU A 23 5.22 -1.28 -5.98
CA LEU A 23 4.51 -1.34 -4.70
C LEU A 23 3.20 -0.55 -4.78
N ALA A 24 3.25 0.67 -5.27
CA ALA A 24 2.08 1.53 -5.38
C ALA A 24 1.03 0.94 -6.32
N ASN A 25 1.47 0.41 -7.47
CA ASN A 25 0.57 -0.19 -8.45
C ASN A 25 -0.14 -1.42 -7.89
N ARG A 26 0.60 -2.29 -7.20
CA ARG A 26 0.02 -3.50 -6.60
C ARG A 26 -0.95 -3.14 -5.48
N ALA A 27 -0.59 -2.17 -4.65
CA ALA A 27 -1.45 -1.71 -3.56
C ALA A 27 -2.75 -1.12 -4.10
N LEU A 28 -2.66 -0.35 -5.18
CA LEU A 28 -3.84 0.22 -5.84
C LEU A 28 -4.76 -0.87 -6.40
N GLN A 29 -4.17 -1.90 -7.02
CA GLN A 29 -4.94 -3.03 -7.54
C GLN A 29 -5.67 -3.76 -6.42
N LEU A 30 -5.00 -3.97 -5.28
CA LEU A 30 -5.63 -4.60 -4.12
C LEU A 30 -6.77 -3.75 -3.57
N LYS A 31 -6.58 -2.44 -3.50
CA LYS A 31 -7.60 -1.50 -3.06
C LYS A 31 -8.84 -1.58 -3.96
N GLN A 32 -8.63 -1.60 -5.27
CA GLN A 32 -9.71 -1.71 -6.24
C GLN A 32 -10.46 -3.03 -6.13
N ALA A 33 -9.73 -4.13 -5.89
CA ALA A 33 -10.32 -5.44 -5.70
C ALA A 33 -11.18 -5.48 -4.43
N LEU A 34 -10.73 -4.82 -3.37
CA LEU A 34 -11.51 -4.71 -2.14
C LEU A 34 -12.80 -3.92 -2.38
N GLU A 35 -12.69 -2.78 -3.04
CA GLU A 35 -13.82 -1.90 -3.31
C GLU A 35 -14.86 -2.56 -4.21
N SER A 36 -14.43 -3.38 -5.16
CA SER A 36 -15.31 -4.12 -6.06
C SER A 36 -15.77 -5.46 -5.49
N LYS A 37 -15.37 -5.78 -4.26
CA LYS A 37 -15.75 -7.01 -3.55
C LYS A 37 -15.20 -8.28 -4.20
N GLN A 38 -14.11 -8.18 -4.94
CA GLN A 38 -13.44 -9.35 -5.52
C GLN A 38 -12.65 -10.11 -4.47
N ILE A 39 -12.21 -9.43 -3.41
CA ILE A 39 -11.54 -10.04 -2.28
C ILE A 39 -12.20 -9.56 -0.99
N SER A 40 -12.10 -10.38 0.05
CA SER A 40 -12.63 -10.02 1.37
C SER A 40 -11.69 -9.06 2.09
N PRO A 41 -12.19 -8.34 3.12
CA PRO A 41 -11.31 -7.50 3.96
C PRO A 41 -10.16 -8.28 4.60
N SER A 42 -10.39 -9.52 5.02
CA SER A 42 -9.33 -10.38 5.59
C SER A 42 -8.26 -10.70 4.56
N GLU A 43 -8.67 -11.06 3.35
CA GLU A 43 -7.76 -11.33 2.25
C GLU A 43 -6.96 -10.07 1.89
N PHE A 44 -7.62 -8.92 1.88
CA PHE A 44 -6.96 -7.65 1.59
C PHE A 44 -5.84 -7.35 2.59
N LYS A 45 -6.14 -7.47 3.89
CA LYS A 45 -5.13 -7.25 4.94
C LYS A 45 -3.94 -8.17 4.76
N GLU A 46 -4.20 -9.44 4.50
CA GLU A 46 -3.16 -10.44 4.32
C GLU A 46 -2.29 -10.12 3.11
N MET A 47 -2.93 -9.76 2.00
CA MET A 47 -2.21 -9.42 0.77
C MET A 47 -1.38 -8.15 0.89
N VAL A 48 -1.90 -7.13 1.58
CA VAL A 48 -1.16 -5.88 1.83
C VAL A 48 0.07 -6.16 2.70
N THR A 49 -0.10 -6.96 3.75
CA THR A 49 1.00 -7.34 4.63
C THR A 49 2.07 -8.12 3.87
N ASP A 50 1.66 -9.08 3.05
CA ASP A 50 2.57 -9.88 2.23
C ASP A 50 3.32 -9.02 1.23
N LEU A 51 2.63 -8.05 0.61
CA LEU A 51 3.25 -7.13 -0.33
C LEU A 51 4.35 -6.31 0.34
N TYR A 52 4.08 -5.80 1.54
CA TYR A 52 5.06 -5.04 2.32
C TYR A 52 6.30 -5.89 2.61
N HIS A 53 6.10 -7.14 3.04
CA HIS A 53 7.19 -8.07 3.36
C HIS A 53 7.96 -8.49 2.11
N GLU A 54 7.26 -8.76 1.03
CA GLU A 54 7.87 -9.14 -0.25
C GLU A 54 8.84 -8.09 -0.76
N LYS A 55 8.51 -6.83 -0.57
CA LYS A 55 9.35 -5.71 -1.04
C LYS A 55 10.53 -5.41 -0.14
N ASN A 56 10.61 -6.03 1.04
CA ASN A 56 11.69 -5.79 2.02
C ASN A 56 11.92 -4.30 2.26
N ILE A 57 10.85 -3.57 2.51
CA ILE A 57 10.89 -2.11 2.59
C ILE A 57 11.92 -1.61 3.59
N ASN A 58 12.03 -2.29 4.74
CA ASN A 58 12.97 -1.89 5.79
C ASN A 58 14.44 -2.01 5.37
N GLU A 59 14.74 -2.89 4.42
CA GLU A 59 16.09 -3.09 3.92
C GLU A 59 16.37 -2.32 2.64
N ALA A 60 15.38 -2.26 1.74
CA ALA A 60 15.54 -1.66 0.42
C ALA A 60 15.50 -0.14 0.44
N VAL A 61 14.72 0.44 1.34
CA VAL A 61 14.55 1.89 1.43
C VAL A 61 15.40 2.43 2.56
N GLN A 62 16.34 3.33 2.24
CA GLN A 62 17.22 3.94 3.23
C GLN A 62 16.74 5.32 3.67
N ASP A 63 15.87 5.96 2.89
CA ASP A 63 15.30 7.26 3.23
C ASP A 63 14.27 7.07 4.35
N LEU A 64 14.55 7.65 5.51
CA LEU A 64 13.71 7.51 6.69
C LEU A 64 12.33 8.12 6.47
N GLU A 65 12.24 9.27 5.81
CA GLU A 65 10.95 9.90 5.53
C GLU A 65 10.09 9.02 4.63
N LEU A 66 10.71 8.41 3.63
CA LEU A 66 10.01 7.50 2.72
C LEU A 66 9.54 6.26 3.46
N LYS A 67 10.37 5.70 4.35
CA LYS A 67 9.98 4.56 5.17
C LYS A 67 8.75 4.88 6.01
N GLU A 68 8.75 6.04 6.66
CA GLU A 68 7.62 6.48 7.48
C GLU A 68 6.37 6.66 6.63
N HIS A 69 6.52 7.24 5.45
CA HIS A 69 5.41 7.44 4.53
C HIS A 69 4.81 6.11 4.08
N ILE A 70 5.66 5.15 3.74
CA ILE A 70 5.23 3.81 3.33
C ILE A 70 4.50 3.12 4.49
N ASN A 71 5.07 3.17 5.69
CA ASN A 71 4.44 2.56 6.86
C ASN A 71 3.07 3.16 7.15
N THR A 72 2.97 4.48 7.07
CA THR A 72 1.70 5.19 7.26
C THR A 72 0.68 4.76 6.21
N THR A 73 1.12 4.65 4.95
CA THR A 73 0.26 4.23 3.84
C THR A 73 -0.22 2.79 4.03
N MET A 74 0.68 1.88 4.41
CA MET A 74 0.30 0.48 4.64
C MET A 74 -0.71 0.36 5.79
N ASN A 75 -0.50 1.09 6.87
CA ASN A 75 -1.43 1.11 7.99
C ASN A 75 -2.80 1.69 7.59
N ALA A 76 -2.80 2.72 6.74
CA ALA A 76 -4.03 3.30 6.22
C ALA A 76 -4.80 2.30 5.35
N LEU A 77 -4.09 1.52 4.52
CA LEU A 77 -4.70 0.48 3.71
C LEU A 77 -5.34 -0.60 4.58
N ILE A 78 -4.62 -1.05 5.61
CA ILE A 78 -5.13 -2.07 6.54
C ILE A 78 -6.38 -1.54 7.26
N SER A 79 -6.34 -0.27 7.68
CA SER A 79 -7.48 0.37 8.34
C SER A 79 -8.67 0.52 7.40
N LEU A 80 -8.41 0.74 6.11
CA LEU A 80 -9.47 0.84 5.09
C LEU A 80 -10.30 -0.44 5.04
N ALA A 81 -9.66 -1.60 5.22
CA ALA A 81 -10.36 -2.89 5.21
C ALA A 81 -11.45 -2.96 6.29
N ALA A 82 -11.30 -2.24 7.39
CA ALA A 82 -12.29 -2.22 8.47
C ALA A 82 -13.60 -1.53 8.05
N LEU A 83 -13.59 -0.76 6.96
CA LEU A 83 -14.76 -0.06 6.45
C LEU A 83 -15.61 -0.95 5.52
N TYR A 84 -15.11 -2.08 5.14
CA TYR A 84 -15.78 -3.03 4.26
C TYR A 84 -16.04 -4.34 4.97
#